data_d00e5efde462ee937bbce03b87546cb9
#
_entry.id   d00e5efde462ee937bbce03b87546cb9
#
_cell.length_a   1.000
_cell.length_b   1.000
_cell.length_c   1.000
_cell.angle_alpha   90.00
_cell.angle_beta   90.00
_cell.angle_gamma   90.00
#
_symmetry.space_group_name_H-M   'P 1'
#
loop_
_entity.id
_entity.type
_entity.pdbx_description
1 polymer ?
#
loop_
_entity_poly.entity_id
_entity_poly.type
_entity_poly.pdbx_seq_one_letter_code
_entity_poly.pdbx_strand_id
1 'polypeptide(L)'
;MSFMKGKITLEEHFALPETFTSTTRFSKKGMGEDLRHRLMDLQGDRLREMDQFGIEFAVQSLNSPAVQAVPNVTEAIALAQRANDILANEVVKRPDRLAGFAALPMQDPEAAAEEMKRCIKDLGFVGVNVNGFSQRENQN
;
A
#
# COMPACT_ATOMS: atom_id res chain seq x y z
N MET A 1 -4.82 -1.78 32.14
CA MET A 1 -4.92 -0.52 31.36
C MET A 1 -6.05 -0.68 30.36
N SER A 2 -7.03 0.22 30.39
CA SER A 2 -8.07 0.25 29.33
C SER A 2 -7.46 0.93 28.11
N PHE A 3 -7.19 0.18 27.04
CA PHE A 3 -6.81 0.80 25.77
C PHE A 3 -8.01 1.55 25.21
N MET A 4 -7.75 2.72 24.67
CA MET A 4 -8.76 3.51 23.95
C MET A 4 -9.26 2.67 22.77
N LYS A 5 -10.57 2.44 22.67
CA LYS A 5 -11.22 1.77 21.54
C LYS A 5 -11.57 2.81 20.46
N GLY A 6 -11.84 2.35 19.26
CA GLY A 6 -12.28 3.23 18.17
C GLY A 6 -11.16 3.92 17.41
N LYS A 7 -9.93 3.37 17.45
CA LYS A 7 -8.83 3.92 16.67
C LYS A 7 -9.00 3.56 15.19
N ILE A 8 -8.81 4.57 14.35
CA ILE A 8 -8.66 4.39 12.91
C ILE A 8 -7.24 4.77 12.55
N THR A 9 -6.52 3.88 11.88
CA THR A 9 -5.16 4.15 11.40
C THR A 9 -5.17 4.44 9.91
N LEU A 10 -4.32 5.38 9.49
CA LEU A 10 -4.10 5.75 8.10
C LEU A 10 -2.66 5.46 7.72
N GLU A 11 -2.44 5.18 6.44
CA GLU A 11 -1.12 4.86 5.90
C GLU A 11 -0.48 3.61 6.55
N GLU A 12 -1.30 2.63 6.92
CA GLU A 12 -0.80 1.32 7.30
C GLU A 12 -0.24 0.61 6.07
N HIS A 13 1.07 0.39 6.04
CA HIS A 13 1.72 -0.11 4.84
C HIS A 13 1.59 -1.62 4.69
N PHE A 14 1.41 -2.04 3.44
CA PHE A 14 1.64 -3.42 2.98
C PHE A 14 2.70 -3.42 1.89
N ALA A 15 3.28 -4.57 1.60
CA ALA A 15 4.24 -4.75 0.53
C ALA A 15 3.91 -5.96 -0.32
N LEU A 16 4.32 -5.91 -1.58
CA LEU A 16 4.44 -7.08 -2.44
C LEU A 16 5.89 -7.59 -2.40
N PRO A 17 6.15 -8.86 -2.77
CA PRO A 17 7.52 -9.37 -2.84
C PRO A 17 8.48 -8.47 -3.62
N GLU A 18 8.01 -7.96 -4.76
CA GLU A 18 8.77 -7.07 -5.64
C GLU A 18 8.97 -5.65 -5.09
N THR A 19 8.05 -5.14 -4.28
CA THR A 19 8.17 -3.80 -3.71
C THR A 19 8.93 -3.78 -2.39
N PHE A 20 9.06 -4.92 -1.72
CA PHE A 20 9.78 -5.03 -0.47
C PHE A 20 11.27 -4.70 -0.61
N THR A 21 11.90 -5.10 -1.71
CA THR A 21 13.33 -4.85 -1.96
C THR A 21 13.69 -3.37 -2.03
N SER A 22 12.78 -2.52 -2.48
CA SER A 22 13.01 -1.06 -2.49
C SER A 22 13.01 -0.45 -1.09
N THR A 23 12.26 -1.03 -0.17
CA THR A 23 12.18 -0.58 1.23
C THR A 23 13.41 -0.99 2.05
N THR A 24 14.04 -2.13 1.75
CA THR A 24 15.18 -2.65 2.53
C THR A 24 16.44 -1.79 2.42
N ARG A 25 16.54 -0.92 1.41
CA ARG A 25 17.63 0.07 1.32
C ARG A 25 17.66 1.04 2.49
N PHE A 26 16.55 1.20 3.19
CA PHE A 26 16.38 2.12 4.32
C PHE A 26 16.28 1.40 5.67
N SER A 27 16.26 0.06 5.71
CA SER A 27 16.15 -0.70 6.94
C SER A 27 17.50 -1.11 7.52
N LYS A 28 17.61 -1.09 8.86
CA LYS A 28 18.79 -1.57 9.56
C LYS A 28 18.97 -3.08 9.34
N LYS A 29 20.24 -3.51 9.20
CA LYS A 29 20.62 -4.92 9.05
C LYS A 29 20.02 -5.74 10.22
N GLY A 30 19.19 -6.74 9.91
CA GLY A 30 18.57 -7.64 10.90
C GLY A 30 17.05 -7.49 11.11
N MET A 31 16.42 -6.43 10.59
CA MET A 31 14.96 -6.25 10.67
C MET A 31 14.20 -6.89 9.48
N GLY A 32 14.91 -7.51 8.53
CA GLY A 32 14.36 -7.83 7.21
C GLY A 32 13.22 -8.85 7.22
N GLU A 33 13.35 -9.95 7.94
CA GLU A 33 12.37 -11.05 7.87
C GLU A 33 11.09 -10.72 8.65
N ASP A 34 11.21 -10.17 9.86
CA ASP A 34 10.04 -9.75 10.65
C ASP A 34 9.26 -8.62 9.95
N LEU A 35 9.97 -7.61 9.45
CA LEU A 35 9.36 -6.52 8.70
C LEU A 35 8.68 -7.03 7.41
N ARG A 36 9.33 -7.96 6.70
CA ARG A 36 8.76 -8.58 5.52
C ARG A 36 7.46 -9.30 5.84
N HIS A 37 7.47 -10.15 6.87
CA HIS A 37 6.28 -10.86 7.32
C HIS A 37 5.14 -9.88 7.64
N ARG A 38 5.41 -8.87 8.46
CA ARG A 38 4.42 -7.86 8.86
C ARG A 38 3.83 -7.07 7.70
N LEU A 39 4.66 -6.71 6.71
CA LEU A 39 4.18 -5.95 5.54
C LEU A 39 3.38 -6.82 4.56
N MET A 40 3.64 -8.13 4.50
CA MET A 40 2.93 -9.03 3.60
C MET A 40 1.68 -9.66 4.23
N ASP A 41 1.54 -9.60 5.55
CA ASP A 41 0.39 -10.14 6.27
C ASP A 41 -0.69 -9.09 6.47
N LEU A 42 -1.81 -9.25 5.75
CA LEU A 42 -2.97 -8.37 5.87
C LEU A 42 -4.12 -8.98 6.68
N GLN A 43 -4.11 -10.30 6.92
CA GLN A 43 -5.25 -11.01 7.49
C GLN A 43 -4.94 -11.73 8.83
N GLY A 44 -3.70 -12.05 9.08
CA GLY A 44 -3.30 -12.88 10.23
C GLY A 44 -2.89 -12.05 11.46
N ASP A 45 -1.58 -11.90 11.66
CA ASP A 45 -1.01 -11.19 12.82
C ASP A 45 -1.45 -9.72 12.85
N ARG A 46 -1.57 -9.09 11.69
CA ARG A 46 -2.04 -7.70 11.60
C ARG A 46 -3.40 -7.52 12.27
N LEU A 47 -4.39 -8.34 11.95
CA LEU A 47 -5.71 -8.22 12.57
C LEU A 47 -5.68 -8.54 14.07
N ARG A 48 -4.87 -9.51 14.48
CA ARG A 48 -4.70 -9.83 15.91
C ARG A 48 -4.06 -8.66 16.68
N GLU A 49 -3.04 -8.02 16.13
CA GLU A 49 -2.43 -6.83 16.72
C GLU A 49 -3.42 -5.65 16.76
N MET A 50 -4.19 -5.43 15.71
CA MET A 50 -5.25 -4.42 15.71
C MET A 50 -6.23 -4.65 16.87
N ASP A 51 -6.67 -5.89 17.09
CA ASP A 51 -7.57 -6.24 18.19
C ASP A 51 -6.90 -5.99 19.56
N GLN A 52 -5.65 -6.41 19.71
CA GLN A 52 -4.89 -6.23 20.94
C GLN A 52 -4.73 -4.75 21.32
N PHE A 53 -4.50 -3.87 20.35
CA PHE A 53 -4.24 -2.45 20.57
C PHE A 53 -5.45 -1.52 20.39
N GLY A 54 -6.64 -2.08 20.17
CA GLY A 54 -7.89 -1.33 20.03
C GLY A 54 -7.98 -0.52 18.74
N ILE A 55 -7.35 -1.00 17.67
CA ILE A 55 -7.49 -0.44 16.31
C ILE A 55 -8.69 -1.11 15.66
N GLU A 56 -9.74 -0.34 15.45
CA GLU A 56 -10.98 -0.87 14.86
C GLU A 56 -10.91 -0.96 13.35
N PHE A 57 -10.23 0.02 12.73
CA PHE A 57 -10.17 0.12 11.28
C PHE A 57 -8.80 0.62 10.81
N ALA A 58 -8.29 0.07 9.71
CA ALA A 58 -7.01 0.45 9.13
C ALA A 58 -7.13 0.70 7.62
N VAL A 59 -6.63 1.83 7.15
CA VAL A 59 -6.50 2.14 5.74
C VAL A 59 -5.10 1.73 5.28
N GLN A 60 -5.05 0.76 4.36
CA GLN A 60 -3.81 0.18 3.84
C GLN A 60 -3.28 0.95 2.65
N SER A 61 -1.98 1.17 2.59
CA SER A 61 -1.29 1.75 1.43
C SER A 61 -0.05 0.95 1.04
N LEU A 62 0.30 0.97 -0.24
CA LEU A 62 1.52 0.30 -0.69
C LEU A 62 2.76 0.98 -0.07
N ASN A 63 3.74 0.17 0.34
CA ASN A 63 4.98 0.67 0.95
C ASN A 63 5.71 1.66 0.03
N SER A 64 6.40 2.63 0.64
CA SER A 64 7.18 3.63 -0.10
C SER A 64 8.59 3.11 -0.40
N PRO A 65 9.19 3.46 -1.56
CA PRO A 65 8.66 4.33 -2.64
C PRO A 65 7.89 3.56 -3.73
N ALA A 66 7.92 2.23 -3.73
CA ALA A 66 7.20 1.30 -4.60
C ALA A 66 7.02 1.79 -6.05
N VAL A 67 5.78 2.00 -6.50
CA VAL A 67 5.46 2.40 -7.88
C VAL A 67 6.21 3.65 -8.33
N GLN A 68 6.32 4.65 -7.44
CA GLN A 68 6.97 5.91 -7.79
C GLN A 68 8.50 5.81 -7.94
N ALA A 69 9.12 4.70 -7.53
CA ALA A 69 10.54 4.41 -7.75
C ALA A 69 10.82 3.66 -9.07
N VAL A 70 9.79 3.26 -9.81
CA VAL A 70 9.95 2.55 -11.09
C VAL A 70 10.12 3.56 -12.21
N PRO A 71 11.30 3.69 -12.86
CA PRO A 71 11.53 4.73 -13.86
C PRO A 71 10.73 4.51 -15.13
N ASN A 72 10.57 3.24 -15.54
CA ASN A 72 9.82 2.87 -16.74
C ASN A 72 8.31 3.03 -16.52
N VAL A 73 7.67 3.85 -17.33
CA VAL A 73 6.26 4.21 -17.20
C VAL A 73 5.34 2.98 -17.36
N THR A 74 5.61 2.13 -18.35
CA THR A 74 4.80 0.95 -18.60
C THR A 74 4.85 -0.03 -17.42
N GLU A 75 6.03 -0.23 -16.86
CA GLU A 75 6.21 -1.07 -15.67
C GLU A 75 5.55 -0.47 -14.43
N ALA A 76 5.64 0.86 -14.27
CA ALA A 76 4.99 1.57 -13.17
C ALA A 76 3.47 1.43 -13.22
N ILE A 77 2.86 1.56 -14.40
CA ILE A 77 1.42 1.36 -14.61
C ILE A 77 1.03 -0.08 -14.26
N ALA A 78 1.75 -1.06 -14.78
CA ALA A 78 1.46 -2.47 -14.51
C ALA A 78 1.60 -2.82 -13.02
N LEU A 79 2.62 -2.28 -12.35
CA LEU A 79 2.81 -2.48 -10.91
C LEU A 79 1.69 -1.84 -10.10
N ALA A 80 1.28 -0.61 -10.43
CA ALA A 80 0.18 0.09 -9.75
C ALA A 80 -1.11 -0.73 -9.83
N GLN A 81 -1.51 -1.13 -11.02
CA GLN A 81 -2.71 -1.94 -11.24
C GLN A 81 -2.68 -3.25 -10.46
N ARG A 82 -1.58 -3.99 -10.54
CA ARG A 82 -1.42 -5.26 -9.82
C ARG A 82 -1.48 -5.07 -8.31
N ALA A 83 -0.81 -4.07 -7.78
CA ALA A 83 -0.81 -3.80 -6.33
C ALA A 83 -2.20 -3.41 -5.83
N ASN A 84 -2.91 -2.58 -6.57
CA ASN A 84 -4.27 -2.16 -6.21
C ASN A 84 -5.26 -3.33 -6.29
N ASP A 85 -5.15 -4.20 -7.30
CA ASP A 85 -6.00 -5.39 -7.41
C ASP A 85 -5.76 -6.38 -6.26
N ILE A 86 -4.51 -6.59 -5.87
CA ILE A 86 -4.16 -7.44 -4.73
C ILE A 86 -4.74 -6.85 -3.43
N LEU A 87 -4.56 -5.55 -3.20
CA LEU A 87 -5.11 -4.90 -2.02
C LEU A 87 -6.64 -4.97 -2.00
N ALA A 88 -7.31 -4.74 -3.13
CA ALA A 88 -8.77 -4.83 -3.23
C ALA A 88 -9.28 -6.22 -2.85
N ASN A 89 -8.59 -7.28 -3.32
CA ASN A 89 -8.91 -8.66 -2.96
C ASN A 89 -8.71 -8.96 -1.47
N GLU A 90 -7.80 -8.27 -0.81
CA GLU A 90 -7.62 -8.41 0.65
C GLU A 90 -8.65 -7.62 1.44
N VAL A 91 -8.98 -6.40 1.01
CA VAL A 91 -9.98 -5.55 1.67
C VAL A 91 -11.36 -6.19 1.64
N VAL A 92 -11.76 -6.80 0.52
CA VAL A 92 -13.08 -7.43 0.40
C VAL A 92 -13.30 -8.60 1.37
N LYS A 93 -12.25 -9.21 1.90
CA LYS A 93 -12.35 -10.27 2.91
C LYS A 93 -12.73 -9.73 4.30
N ARG A 94 -12.36 -8.49 4.58
CA ARG A 94 -12.60 -7.82 5.86
C ARG A 94 -12.97 -6.33 5.67
N PRO A 95 -14.08 -6.06 4.99
CA PRO A 95 -14.53 -4.69 4.72
C PRO A 95 -14.95 -3.94 5.99
N ASP A 96 -15.17 -4.67 7.07
CA ASP A 96 -15.44 -4.16 8.42
C ASP A 96 -14.17 -3.65 9.14
N ARG A 97 -12.98 -4.00 8.65
CA ARG A 97 -11.69 -3.72 9.30
C ARG A 97 -10.68 -3.01 8.42
N LEU A 98 -10.77 -3.15 7.11
CA LEU A 98 -9.77 -2.69 6.16
C LEU A 98 -10.38 -1.84 5.05
N ALA A 99 -9.64 -0.81 4.63
CA ALA A 99 -9.85 -0.09 3.38
C ALA A 99 -8.51 0.10 2.66
N GLY A 100 -8.55 0.57 1.42
CA GLY A 100 -7.36 0.81 0.61
C GLY A 100 -7.19 2.27 0.20
N PHE A 101 -5.93 2.73 0.19
CA PHE A 101 -5.47 3.86 -0.59
C PHE A 101 -4.79 3.35 -1.87
N ALA A 102 -5.14 3.95 -3.00
CA ALA A 102 -4.57 3.58 -4.29
C ALA A 102 -3.10 3.99 -4.41
N ALA A 103 -2.27 3.10 -4.95
CA ALA A 103 -0.96 3.42 -5.47
C ALA A 103 -1.09 3.88 -6.93
N LEU A 104 -0.45 4.97 -7.30
CA LEU A 104 -0.60 5.59 -8.62
C LEU A 104 0.72 5.65 -9.38
N PRO A 105 0.70 5.44 -10.71
CA PRO A 105 1.86 5.61 -11.58
C PRO A 105 2.10 7.10 -11.89
N MET A 106 2.60 7.85 -10.90
CA MET A 106 2.78 9.32 -10.98
C MET A 106 3.77 9.77 -12.05
N GLN A 107 4.47 8.84 -12.68
CA GLN A 107 5.32 9.06 -13.85
C GLN A 107 4.52 9.50 -15.09
N ASP A 108 3.25 9.09 -15.17
CA ASP A 108 2.30 9.45 -16.21
C ASP A 108 1.00 10.00 -15.57
N PRO A 109 0.75 11.32 -15.68
CA PRO A 109 -0.42 11.93 -15.03
C PRO A 109 -1.76 11.42 -15.56
N GLU A 110 -1.86 11.09 -16.84
CA GLU A 110 -3.10 10.57 -17.44
C GLU A 110 -3.38 9.15 -16.93
N ALA A 111 -2.38 8.28 -16.95
CA ALA A 111 -2.49 6.94 -16.43
C ALA A 111 -2.79 6.95 -14.90
N ALA A 112 -2.19 7.86 -14.14
CA ALA A 112 -2.46 8.03 -12.73
C ALA A 112 -3.92 8.45 -12.48
N ALA A 113 -4.47 9.36 -13.27
CA ALA A 113 -5.86 9.80 -13.16
C ALA A 113 -6.84 8.66 -13.49
N GLU A 114 -6.59 7.88 -14.53
CA GLU A 114 -7.43 6.74 -14.89
C GLU A 114 -7.36 5.62 -13.82
N GLU A 115 -6.18 5.32 -13.31
CA GLU A 115 -6.03 4.33 -12.24
C GLU A 115 -6.70 4.80 -10.94
N MET A 116 -6.58 6.07 -10.58
CA MET A 116 -7.30 6.64 -9.43
C MET A 116 -8.81 6.46 -9.58
N LYS A 117 -9.34 6.79 -10.77
CA LYS A 117 -10.76 6.64 -11.07
C LYS A 117 -11.23 5.20 -10.96
N ARG A 118 -10.44 4.25 -11.50
CA ARG A 118 -10.70 2.81 -11.38
C ARG A 118 -10.73 2.37 -9.93
N CYS A 119 -9.73 2.74 -9.15
CA CYS A 119 -9.63 2.35 -7.74
C CYS A 119 -10.81 2.85 -6.90
N ILE A 120 -11.22 4.11 -7.10
CA ILE A 120 -12.34 4.69 -6.35
C ILE A 120 -13.68 4.09 -6.78
N LYS A 121 -13.93 3.96 -8.10
CA LYS A 121 -15.24 3.56 -8.61
C LYS A 121 -15.47 2.06 -8.63
N ASP A 122 -14.43 1.31 -9.02
CA ASP A 122 -14.57 -0.12 -9.30
C ASP A 122 -14.03 -0.99 -8.16
N LEU A 123 -12.96 -0.55 -7.47
CA LEU A 123 -12.34 -1.28 -6.36
C LEU A 123 -12.81 -0.81 -4.97
N GLY A 124 -13.55 0.31 -4.88
CA GLY A 124 -14.09 0.80 -3.62
C GLY A 124 -13.05 1.40 -2.68
N PHE A 125 -11.90 1.87 -3.19
CA PHE A 125 -10.89 2.52 -2.38
C PHE A 125 -11.37 3.89 -1.88
N VAL A 126 -10.86 4.30 -0.71
CA VAL A 126 -11.31 5.51 -0.03
C VAL A 126 -10.45 6.74 -0.32
N GLY A 127 -9.36 6.57 -1.06
CA GLY A 127 -8.45 7.66 -1.43
C GLY A 127 -7.20 7.14 -2.12
N VAL A 128 -6.17 7.98 -2.14
CA VAL A 128 -4.87 7.67 -2.74
C VAL A 128 -3.73 8.01 -1.80
N ASN A 129 -2.61 7.31 -1.91
CA ASN A 129 -1.37 7.68 -1.23
C ASN A 129 -0.30 8.04 -2.27
N VAL A 130 0.21 9.27 -2.20
CA VAL A 130 1.24 9.79 -3.11
C VAL A 130 2.50 10.14 -2.31
N ASN A 131 3.62 9.52 -2.68
CA ASN A 131 4.92 9.81 -2.10
C ASN A 131 5.47 11.15 -2.62
N GLY A 132 6.42 11.74 -1.89
CA GLY A 132 6.95 13.07 -2.18
C GLY A 132 7.80 13.20 -3.44
N PHE A 133 8.09 12.09 -4.16
CA PHE A 133 8.87 12.09 -5.40
C PHE A 133 8.47 10.94 -6.32
N SER A 134 8.78 11.08 -7.61
CA SER A 134 8.66 10.02 -8.60
C SER A 134 9.91 9.98 -9.47
N GLN A 135 10.41 8.78 -9.78
CA GLN A 135 11.48 8.60 -10.74
C GLN A 135 10.91 8.56 -12.16
N ARG A 136 11.65 9.12 -13.11
CA ARG A 136 11.37 9.02 -14.56
C ARG A 136 12.64 8.60 -15.28
N GLU A 137 12.50 7.84 -16.35
CA GLU A 137 13.59 7.67 -17.30
C GLU A 137 13.94 9.03 -17.93
N ASN A 138 15.26 9.33 -17.98
CA ASN A 138 15.70 10.51 -18.70
C ASN A 138 15.35 10.33 -20.20
N GLN A 139 14.47 11.15 -20.68
CA GLN A 139 14.25 11.27 -22.13
C GLN A 139 15.41 12.12 -22.65
N ASN A 140 16.45 11.46 -23.19
CA ASN A 140 17.49 12.12 -23.97
C ASN A 140 17.01 12.32 -25.40
#